data_0dc6019c8a1e2dfaf8a0e5c5ebb6c683
#
_entry.id   0dc6019c8a1e2dfaf8a0e5c5ebb6c683
#
_cell.length_a   1.000
_cell.length_b   1.000
_cell.length_c   1.000
_cell.angle_alpha   90.00
_cell.angle_beta   90.00
_cell.angle_gamma   90.00
#
_symmetry.space_group_name_H-M   'P 1'
#
loop_
_entity.id
_entity.type
_entity.pdbx_description
1 polymer ?
#
loop_
_entity_poly.entity_id
_entity_poly.type
_entity_poly.pdbx_seq_one_letter_code
_entity_poly.pdbx_strand_id
1 'polypeptide(L)'
;MTDNERYLFDLNGFLVLRQVLSAEEVAAMNAAIDHHGADLEEREGSLVGDSKALAGTSHRKDLGGMLGWDRPWCEPFRHLLIHPAVKPTLDGILGTGYRLDHGPGLIAMDKGCEGGTLHGGGYERADMSEVYFFKAGRIHTGLTVVEYLLADEGPGDGGVAVLPGSHKANLPCPRDLIQWEQH
;
A
#
# COMPACT_ATOMS: atom_id res chain seq x y z
N MET A 1 -9.93 -1.38 16.38
CA MET A 1 -10.02 0.00 15.86
C MET A 1 -10.83 0.83 16.83
N THR A 2 -10.32 1.96 17.26
CA THR A 2 -11.00 2.95 18.14
C THR A 2 -11.97 3.82 17.33
N ASP A 3 -12.86 4.56 18.03
CA ASP A 3 -13.80 5.50 17.37
C ASP A 3 -13.05 6.64 16.67
N ASN A 4 -11.92 7.11 17.24
CA ASN A 4 -11.08 8.13 16.61
C ASN A 4 -10.47 7.61 15.30
N GLU A 5 -9.91 6.41 15.30
CA GLU A 5 -9.35 5.79 14.10
C GLU A 5 -10.44 5.59 13.03
N ARG A 6 -11.64 5.17 13.44
CA ARG A 6 -12.77 5.01 12.53
C ARG A 6 -13.16 6.33 11.88
N TYR A 7 -13.25 7.41 12.68
CA TYR A 7 -13.55 8.74 12.18
C TYR A 7 -12.47 9.24 11.21
N LEU A 8 -11.19 9.08 11.58
CA LEU A 8 -10.08 9.50 10.74
C LEU A 8 -10.00 8.71 9.44
N PHE A 9 -10.27 7.40 9.48
CA PHE A 9 -10.33 6.58 8.28
C PHE A 9 -11.49 7.00 7.37
N ASP A 10 -12.69 7.21 7.92
CA ASP A 10 -13.81 7.71 7.14
C ASP A 10 -13.52 9.08 6.52
N LEU A 11 -12.84 9.97 7.25
CA LEU A 11 -12.50 11.30 6.76
C LEU A 11 -11.43 11.27 5.65
N ASN A 12 -10.34 10.53 5.88
CA ASN A 12 -9.12 10.61 5.09
C ASN A 12 -8.96 9.47 4.07
N GLY A 13 -9.53 8.29 4.34
CA GLY A 13 -9.37 7.08 3.52
C GLY A 13 -8.13 6.25 3.84
N PHE A 14 -7.34 6.66 4.81
CA PHE A 14 -6.16 5.93 5.26
C PHE A 14 -5.90 6.12 6.76
N LEU A 15 -5.12 5.21 7.32
CA LEU A 15 -4.56 5.30 8.67
C LEU A 15 -3.08 4.97 8.64
N VAL A 16 -2.31 5.63 9.50
CA VAL A 16 -0.91 5.30 9.74
C VAL A 16 -0.81 4.65 11.12
N LEU A 17 -0.47 3.37 11.14
CA LEU A 17 -0.21 2.62 12.35
C LEU A 17 1.30 2.62 12.60
N ARG A 18 1.73 3.25 13.68
CA ARG A 18 3.16 3.42 13.97
C ARG A 18 3.67 2.25 14.82
N GLN A 19 4.94 1.88 14.61
CA GLN A 19 5.66 0.88 15.41
C GLN A 19 4.92 -0.47 15.47
N VAL A 20 4.35 -0.88 14.32
CA VAL A 20 3.62 -2.14 14.20
C VAL A 20 4.58 -3.33 14.23
N LEU A 21 5.67 -3.24 13.48
CA LEU A 21 6.67 -4.30 13.38
C LEU A 21 7.78 -4.10 14.42
N SER A 22 8.22 -5.17 15.04
CA SER A 22 9.43 -5.18 15.84
C SER A 22 10.68 -5.19 14.95
N ALA A 23 11.83 -4.84 15.53
CA ALA A 23 13.10 -4.90 14.81
C ALA A 23 13.43 -6.31 14.31
N GLU A 24 13.04 -7.33 15.07
CA GLU A 24 13.24 -8.75 14.72
C GLU A 24 12.35 -9.15 13.53
N GLU A 25 11.10 -8.69 13.49
CA GLU A 25 10.19 -8.95 12.36
C GLU A 25 10.69 -8.28 11.08
N VAL A 26 11.13 -7.02 11.18
CA VAL A 26 11.73 -6.31 10.05
C VAL A 26 13.00 -7.02 9.56
N ALA A 27 13.89 -7.42 10.47
CA ALA A 27 15.12 -8.14 10.13
C ALA A 27 14.82 -9.50 9.46
N ALA A 28 13.82 -10.25 9.95
CA ALA A 28 13.44 -11.53 9.36
C ALA A 28 12.89 -11.37 7.94
N MET A 29 12.07 -10.34 7.69
CA MET A 29 11.54 -10.05 6.35
C MET A 29 12.65 -9.60 5.39
N ASN A 30 13.53 -8.71 5.83
CA ASN A 30 14.65 -8.27 5.01
C ASN A 30 15.59 -9.42 4.68
N ALA A 31 15.91 -10.29 5.64
CA ALA A 31 16.72 -11.49 5.38
C ALA A 31 16.09 -12.43 4.35
N ALA A 32 14.75 -12.59 4.39
CA ALA A 32 14.02 -13.39 3.41
C ALA A 32 14.04 -12.74 2.01
N ILE A 33 13.91 -11.42 1.94
CA ILE A 33 14.03 -10.65 0.69
C ILE A 33 15.44 -10.78 0.13
N ASP A 34 16.48 -10.61 0.95
CA ASP A 34 17.88 -10.73 0.54
C ASP A 34 18.19 -12.14 0.00
N HIS A 35 17.60 -13.18 0.63
CA HIS A 35 17.74 -14.57 0.15
C HIS A 35 17.16 -14.75 -1.26
N HIS A 36 16.08 -14.04 -1.57
CA HIS A 36 15.41 -14.07 -2.88
C HIS A 36 15.81 -12.87 -3.76
N GLY A 37 16.89 -12.18 -3.44
CA GLY A 37 17.31 -10.97 -4.16
C GLY A 37 17.60 -11.19 -5.65
N ALA A 38 17.95 -12.42 -6.05
CA ALA A 38 18.13 -12.78 -7.46
C ALA A 38 16.82 -12.82 -8.26
N ASP A 39 15.68 -12.89 -7.58
CA ASP A 39 14.35 -12.94 -8.18
C ASP A 39 13.71 -11.53 -8.28
N LEU A 40 14.43 -10.48 -7.85
CA LEU A 40 14.03 -9.09 -8.04
C LEU A 40 14.01 -8.74 -9.53
N GLU A 41 12.86 -8.36 -10.03
CA GLU A 41 12.68 -7.99 -11.43
C GLU A 41 12.47 -6.48 -11.56
N GLU A 42 13.26 -5.83 -12.42
CA GLU A 42 13.02 -4.45 -12.80
C GLU A 42 11.73 -4.37 -13.62
N ARG A 43 10.85 -3.46 -13.23
CA ARG A 43 9.55 -3.32 -13.88
C ARG A 43 9.71 -2.89 -15.34
N GLU A 44 9.03 -3.58 -16.22
CA GLU A 44 8.92 -3.16 -17.62
C GLU A 44 7.96 -1.96 -17.74
N GLY A 45 8.43 -0.88 -18.33
CA GLY A 45 7.64 0.31 -18.61
C GLY A 45 7.49 1.29 -17.44
N SER A 46 7.32 2.55 -17.79
CA SER A 46 7.23 3.68 -16.87
C SER A 46 5.84 3.81 -16.24
N LEU A 47 5.81 4.19 -14.98
CA LEU A 47 4.60 4.49 -14.23
C LEU A 47 4.31 5.99 -14.09
N VAL A 48 5.17 6.85 -14.63
CA VAL A 48 5.05 8.31 -14.46
C VAL A 48 3.94 8.94 -15.30
N GLY A 49 3.41 8.22 -16.29
CA GLY A 49 2.48 8.80 -17.25
C GLY A 49 3.11 10.02 -17.95
N ASP A 50 2.40 11.16 -17.92
CA ASP A 50 2.87 12.44 -18.47
C ASP A 50 3.55 13.34 -17.40
N SER A 51 3.75 12.83 -16.16
CA SER A 51 4.28 13.64 -15.06
C SER A 51 5.80 13.79 -15.14
N LYS A 52 6.24 15.03 -15.29
CA LYS A 52 7.67 15.37 -15.21
C LYS A 52 8.21 15.33 -13.78
N ALA A 53 7.32 15.48 -12.80
CA ALA A 53 7.67 15.48 -11.39
C ALA A 53 8.09 14.10 -10.90
N LEU A 54 7.48 13.07 -11.47
CA LEU A 54 7.73 11.67 -11.12
C LEU A 54 8.82 11.02 -11.96
N ALA A 55 9.38 11.74 -12.95
CA ALA A 55 10.42 11.20 -13.83
C ALA A 55 11.68 10.82 -13.04
N GLY A 56 12.23 9.68 -13.36
CA GLY A 56 13.44 9.14 -12.77
C GLY A 56 14.43 8.62 -13.81
N THR A 57 15.53 8.05 -13.33
CA THR A 57 16.59 7.47 -14.16
C THR A 57 16.56 5.94 -14.17
N SER A 58 15.71 5.33 -13.35
CA SER A 58 15.53 3.88 -13.26
C SER A 58 14.06 3.57 -12.92
N HIS A 59 13.68 2.33 -13.16
CA HIS A 59 12.38 1.81 -12.74
C HIS A 59 12.49 1.11 -11.39
N ARG A 60 11.36 0.98 -10.71
CA ARG A 60 11.29 0.20 -9.48
C ARG A 60 11.53 -1.28 -9.77
N LYS A 61 11.95 -2.02 -8.75
CA LYS A 61 12.04 -3.47 -8.80
C LYS A 61 10.90 -4.07 -7.98
N ASP A 62 10.30 -5.11 -8.51
CA ASP A 62 9.20 -5.83 -7.88
C ASP A 62 9.68 -7.25 -7.50
N LEU A 63 9.20 -7.75 -6.36
CA LEU A 63 9.42 -9.12 -5.93
C LEU A 63 8.10 -9.65 -5.33
N GLY A 64 7.69 -10.81 -5.78
CA GLY A 64 6.43 -11.42 -5.37
C GLY A 64 6.57 -12.85 -4.88
N GLY A 65 5.43 -13.54 -4.71
CA GLY A 65 5.41 -14.97 -4.39
C GLY A 65 5.73 -15.33 -2.95
N MET A 66 5.93 -14.36 -2.06
CA MET A 66 6.45 -14.52 -0.68
C MET A 66 5.70 -15.56 0.15
N LEU A 67 4.39 -15.71 -0.03
CA LEU A 67 3.59 -16.70 0.70
C LEU A 67 3.86 -18.14 0.26
N GLY A 68 4.42 -18.32 -0.93
CA GLY A 68 4.76 -19.60 -1.53
C GLY A 68 6.23 -19.99 -1.40
N TRP A 69 7.08 -19.13 -0.87
CA TRP A 69 8.49 -19.46 -0.67
C TRP A 69 8.70 -20.64 0.27
N ASP A 70 9.83 -21.29 0.17
CA ASP A 70 10.19 -22.36 1.10
C ASP A 70 10.36 -21.84 2.53
N ARG A 71 10.09 -22.71 3.50
CA ARG A 71 10.36 -22.39 4.91
C ARG A 71 11.87 -22.30 5.16
N PRO A 72 12.31 -21.36 6.00
CA PRO A 72 11.53 -20.46 6.87
C PRO A 72 11.11 -19.14 6.20
N TRP A 73 11.50 -18.88 4.95
CA TRP A 73 11.43 -17.57 4.29
C TRP A 73 10.01 -17.05 4.09
N CYS A 74 9.02 -17.91 3.92
CA CYS A 74 7.61 -17.48 3.79
C CYS A 74 6.97 -17.08 5.14
N GLU A 75 7.50 -17.53 6.27
CA GLU A 75 6.83 -17.39 7.56
C GLU A 75 6.62 -15.93 8.01
N PRO A 76 7.61 -15.02 7.88
CA PRO A 76 7.41 -13.62 8.24
C PRO A 76 6.23 -12.98 7.47
N PHE A 77 6.10 -13.25 6.18
CA PHE A 77 5.03 -12.69 5.34
C PHE A 77 3.68 -13.33 5.61
N ARG A 78 3.62 -14.61 5.93
CA ARG A 78 2.39 -15.29 6.38
C ARG A 78 1.88 -14.72 7.69
N HIS A 79 2.79 -14.32 8.59
CA HIS A 79 2.44 -13.67 9.86
C HIS A 79 1.75 -12.31 9.63
N LEU A 80 2.15 -11.55 8.62
CA LEU A 80 1.54 -10.26 8.30
C LEU A 80 0.04 -10.36 7.99
N LEU A 81 -0.44 -11.48 7.44
CA LEU A 81 -1.85 -11.65 7.08
C LEU A 81 -2.80 -11.54 8.28
N ILE A 82 -2.31 -11.86 9.46
CA ILE A 82 -3.07 -11.85 10.71
C ILE A 82 -2.35 -11.07 11.81
N HIS A 83 -1.48 -10.14 11.45
CA HIS A 83 -0.65 -9.40 12.41
C HIS A 83 -1.51 -8.77 13.50
N PRO A 84 -1.24 -9.03 14.80
CA PRO A 84 -2.14 -8.68 15.90
C PRO A 84 -2.36 -7.17 16.06
N ALA A 85 -1.42 -6.33 15.65
CA ALA A 85 -1.56 -4.89 15.67
C ALA A 85 -2.42 -4.34 14.51
N VAL A 86 -2.52 -5.06 13.39
CA VAL A 86 -3.23 -4.60 12.17
C VAL A 86 -4.61 -5.22 12.05
N LYS A 87 -4.73 -6.49 12.40
CA LYS A 87 -6.00 -7.24 12.27
C LYS A 87 -7.22 -6.54 12.88
N PRO A 88 -7.17 -5.95 14.10
CA PRO A 88 -8.33 -5.25 14.67
C PRO A 88 -8.79 -4.05 13.83
N THR A 89 -7.86 -3.40 13.14
CA THR A 89 -8.18 -2.29 12.23
C THR A 89 -8.87 -2.81 10.96
N LEU A 90 -8.35 -3.87 10.36
CA LEU A 90 -8.98 -4.52 9.21
C LEU A 90 -10.38 -5.07 9.54
N ASP A 91 -10.55 -5.72 10.70
CA ASP A 91 -11.87 -6.17 11.18
C ASP A 91 -12.86 -5.00 11.31
N GLY A 92 -12.38 -3.83 11.72
CA GLY A 92 -13.19 -2.62 11.88
C GLY A 92 -13.59 -1.96 10.57
N ILE A 93 -12.79 -2.09 9.52
CA ILE A 93 -12.99 -1.52 8.19
C ILE A 93 -13.78 -2.49 7.30
N LEU A 94 -13.31 -3.72 7.21
CA LEU A 94 -13.79 -4.74 6.27
C LEU A 94 -14.85 -5.67 6.87
N GLY A 95 -14.92 -5.74 8.21
CA GLY A 95 -15.67 -6.79 8.91
C GLY A 95 -14.82 -8.07 9.03
N THR A 96 -15.28 -9.01 9.87
CA THR A 96 -14.51 -10.20 10.25
C THR A 96 -14.40 -11.29 9.16
N GLY A 97 -15.07 -11.12 8.03
CA GLY A 97 -15.11 -12.13 6.96
C GLY A 97 -14.30 -11.76 5.71
N TYR A 98 -13.39 -10.78 5.81
CA TYR A 98 -12.55 -10.41 4.69
C TYR A 98 -11.58 -11.53 4.28
N ARG A 99 -11.12 -11.48 3.05
CA ARG A 99 -10.18 -12.45 2.47
C ARG A 99 -9.03 -11.71 1.80
N LEU A 100 -7.93 -12.41 1.66
CA LEU A 100 -6.82 -11.94 0.84
C LEU A 100 -7.25 -11.90 -0.63
N ASP A 101 -7.02 -10.79 -1.29
CA ASP A 101 -7.26 -10.62 -2.71
C ASP A 101 -6.06 -11.10 -3.52
N HIS A 102 -4.90 -10.55 -3.23
CA HIS A 102 -3.63 -10.97 -3.82
C HIS A 102 -2.51 -11.01 -2.77
N GLY A 103 -1.48 -11.78 -3.04
CA GLY A 103 -0.35 -11.94 -2.12
C GLY A 103 0.46 -10.67 -1.96
N PRO A 104 1.25 -10.57 -0.88
CA PRO A 104 2.17 -9.46 -0.70
C PRO A 104 3.20 -9.42 -1.82
N GLY A 105 3.58 -8.21 -2.22
CA GLY A 105 4.66 -7.93 -3.13
C GLY A 105 5.56 -6.84 -2.54
N LEU A 106 6.86 -6.94 -2.79
CA LEU A 106 7.82 -5.89 -2.48
C LEU A 106 7.90 -4.90 -3.64
N ILE A 107 7.94 -3.63 -3.29
CA ILE A 107 8.34 -2.54 -4.17
C ILE A 107 9.69 -2.04 -3.64
N ALA A 108 10.75 -2.24 -4.41
CA ALA A 108 12.08 -1.77 -4.07
C ALA A 108 12.47 -0.61 -5.01
N MET A 109 12.86 0.51 -4.40
CA MET A 109 13.21 1.74 -5.13
C MET A 109 14.60 2.21 -4.73
N ASP A 110 15.47 2.34 -5.70
CA ASP A 110 16.80 2.94 -5.50
C ASP A 110 16.70 4.46 -5.65
N LYS A 111 17.70 5.18 -5.17
CA LYS A 111 17.79 6.63 -5.34
C LYS A 111 17.73 7.02 -6.82
N GLY A 112 16.82 7.91 -7.16
CA GLY A 112 16.58 8.35 -8.54
C GLY A 112 15.60 7.47 -9.31
N CYS A 113 15.00 6.49 -8.68
CA CYS A 113 13.89 5.73 -9.26
C CYS A 113 12.71 6.68 -9.58
N GLU A 114 12.03 6.38 -10.69
CA GLU A 114 10.79 7.09 -11.02
C GLU A 114 9.69 6.80 -10.00
N GLY A 115 8.81 7.78 -9.79
CA GLY A 115 7.59 7.59 -9.00
C GLY A 115 6.46 6.94 -9.80
N GLY A 116 5.37 6.62 -9.11
CA GLY A 116 4.12 6.15 -9.73
C GLY A 116 3.06 7.24 -9.73
N THR A 117 2.23 7.30 -10.77
CA THR A 117 1.07 8.20 -10.79
C THR A 117 0.05 7.82 -9.74
N LEU A 118 -0.69 8.81 -9.23
CA LEU A 118 -1.87 8.56 -8.41
C LEU A 118 -2.84 7.64 -9.14
N HIS A 119 -3.29 6.61 -8.46
CA HIS A 119 -4.23 5.62 -8.98
C HIS A 119 -5.13 5.10 -7.85
N GLY A 120 -6.13 4.31 -8.22
CA GLY A 120 -7.12 3.76 -7.29
C GLY A 120 -8.34 4.66 -7.16
N GLY A 121 -9.41 4.07 -6.71
CA GLY A 121 -10.69 4.71 -6.49
C GLY A 121 -11.28 5.41 -7.71
N GLY A 122 -12.54 5.73 -7.63
CA GLY A 122 -13.18 6.57 -8.63
C GLY A 122 -14.45 5.96 -9.21
N TYR A 123 -15.39 6.84 -9.43
CA TYR A 123 -16.73 6.51 -9.88
C TYR A 123 -16.81 5.89 -11.28
N GLU A 124 -15.82 6.13 -12.13
CA GLU A 124 -15.82 5.63 -13.51
C GLU A 124 -15.50 4.14 -13.64
N ARG A 125 -14.96 3.53 -12.59
CA ARG A 125 -14.77 2.08 -12.56
C ARG A 125 -16.03 1.42 -12.02
N ALA A 126 -16.76 0.76 -12.89
CA ALA A 126 -17.89 -0.10 -12.51
C ALA A 126 -17.46 -1.32 -11.65
N ASP A 127 -16.23 -1.31 -11.18
CA ASP A 127 -15.66 -2.36 -10.36
C ASP A 127 -15.93 -2.06 -8.89
N MET A 128 -16.75 -2.90 -8.28
CA MET A 128 -17.06 -2.82 -6.84
C MET A 128 -15.85 -3.07 -5.93
N SER A 129 -14.71 -3.45 -6.47
CA SER A 129 -13.47 -3.66 -5.71
C SER A 129 -12.85 -2.35 -5.20
N GLU A 130 -13.19 -1.21 -5.79
CA GLU A 130 -12.61 0.10 -5.43
C GLU A 130 -13.63 1.08 -4.83
N VAL A 131 -14.76 0.58 -4.32
CA VAL A 131 -15.80 1.44 -3.75
C VAL A 131 -15.58 1.76 -2.29
N TYR A 132 -16.04 2.92 -1.87
CA TYR A 132 -16.21 3.30 -0.48
C TYR A 132 -17.59 3.93 -0.28
N PHE A 133 -18.34 3.45 0.70
CA PHE A 133 -19.54 4.11 1.18
C PHE A 133 -19.85 3.77 2.63
N PHE A 134 -20.55 4.64 3.31
CA PHE A 134 -21.05 4.41 4.66
C PHE A 134 -22.56 4.19 4.62
N LYS A 135 -23.04 3.07 5.15
CA LYS A 135 -24.46 2.73 5.18
C LYS A 135 -24.80 1.91 6.41
N ALA A 136 -25.94 2.22 7.01
CA ALA A 136 -26.47 1.48 8.18
C ALA A 136 -25.46 1.34 9.34
N GLY A 137 -24.69 2.39 9.62
CA GLY A 137 -23.70 2.42 10.70
C GLY A 137 -22.41 1.66 10.40
N ARG A 138 -22.16 1.27 9.15
CA ARG A 138 -20.99 0.49 8.74
C ARG A 138 -20.26 1.14 7.57
N ILE A 139 -18.94 1.01 7.61
CA ILE A 139 -18.06 1.26 6.46
C ILE A 139 -18.19 0.06 5.53
N HIS A 140 -18.35 0.36 4.25
CA HIS A 140 -18.27 -0.60 3.16
C HIS A 140 -17.15 -0.14 2.23
N THR A 141 -16.10 -0.93 2.17
CA THR A 141 -14.98 -0.69 1.27
C THR A 141 -14.71 -1.96 0.48
N GLY A 142 -14.27 -1.79 -0.73
CA GLY A 142 -13.77 -2.86 -1.57
C GLY A 142 -12.36 -3.25 -1.16
N LEU A 143 -11.41 -3.08 -2.07
CA LEU A 143 -9.99 -3.37 -1.81
C LEU A 143 -9.43 -2.43 -0.73
N THR A 144 -8.76 -3.01 0.26
CA THR A 144 -8.01 -2.27 1.28
C THR A 144 -6.57 -2.78 1.26
N VAL A 145 -5.63 -1.88 1.00
CA VAL A 145 -4.21 -2.20 0.96
C VAL A 145 -3.60 -1.96 2.34
N VAL A 146 -2.73 -2.88 2.76
CA VAL A 146 -1.87 -2.69 3.93
C VAL A 146 -0.44 -2.66 3.43
N GLU A 147 0.25 -1.57 3.70
CA GLU A 147 1.64 -1.39 3.37
C GLU A 147 2.49 -1.42 4.64
N TYR A 148 3.53 -2.23 4.62
CA TYR A 148 4.49 -2.37 5.70
C TYR A 148 5.84 -1.81 5.25
N LEU A 149 6.33 -0.80 5.93
CA LEU A 149 7.63 -0.20 5.67
C LEU A 149 8.72 -1.07 6.31
N LEU A 150 9.64 -1.59 5.50
CA LEU A 150 10.76 -2.44 5.93
C LEU A 150 12.09 -1.68 6.03
N ALA A 151 12.06 -0.39 5.73
CA ALA A 151 13.14 0.57 5.89
C ALA A 151 12.59 1.89 6.43
N ASP A 152 13.45 2.74 6.93
CA ASP A 152 13.07 4.11 7.28
C ASP A 152 12.81 4.90 5.99
N GLU A 153 11.68 5.59 5.95
CA GLU A 153 11.30 6.49 4.88
C GLU A 153 10.98 7.86 5.43
N GLY A 154 11.62 8.87 4.86
CA GLY A 154 11.45 10.26 5.25
C GLY A 154 11.21 11.18 4.04
N PRO A 155 11.08 12.48 4.26
CA PRO A 155 10.92 13.44 3.17
C PRO A 155 12.07 13.36 2.16
N GLY A 156 11.74 13.07 0.90
CA GLY A 156 12.71 12.93 -0.18
C GLY A 156 13.18 11.51 -0.48
N ASP A 157 12.71 10.50 0.27
CA ASP A 157 13.07 9.10 0.04
C ASP A 157 12.12 8.38 -0.94
N GLY A 158 11.00 9.01 -1.32
CA GLY A 158 10.09 8.47 -2.32
C GLY A 158 9.05 7.49 -1.77
N GLY A 159 8.52 7.76 -0.60
CA GLY A 159 7.48 6.95 0.03
C GLY A 159 6.10 7.05 -0.63
N VAL A 160 5.12 6.42 0.00
CA VAL A 160 3.72 6.41 -0.45
C VAL A 160 3.09 7.78 -0.35
N ALA A 161 2.49 8.24 -1.44
CA ALA A 161 1.70 9.45 -1.47
C ALA A 161 0.20 9.13 -1.45
N VAL A 162 -0.54 9.80 -0.58
CA VAL A 162 -1.98 9.64 -0.44
C VAL A 162 -2.67 10.99 -0.54
N LEU A 163 -3.74 11.06 -1.31
CA LEU A 163 -4.60 12.24 -1.35
C LEU A 163 -5.74 12.06 -0.34
N PRO A 164 -5.73 12.78 0.81
CA PRO A 164 -6.74 12.62 1.84
C PRO A 164 -8.15 12.87 1.31
N GLY A 165 -9.09 11.98 1.65
CA GLY A 165 -10.48 12.09 1.23
C GLY A 165 -10.78 11.59 -0.19
N SER A 166 -9.76 11.24 -0.98
CA SER A 166 -9.93 10.83 -2.39
C SER A 166 -10.71 9.53 -2.57
N HIS A 167 -10.75 8.66 -1.56
CA HIS A 167 -11.57 7.44 -1.56
C HIS A 167 -13.08 7.70 -1.70
N LYS A 168 -13.52 8.95 -1.46
CA LYS A 168 -14.91 9.43 -1.63
C LYS A 168 -15.08 10.31 -2.87
N ALA A 169 -14.04 10.51 -3.66
CA ALA A 169 -14.11 11.38 -4.83
C ALA A 169 -15.03 10.76 -5.89
N ASN A 170 -16.05 11.53 -6.29
CA ASN A 170 -16.99 11.12 -7.34
C ASN A 170 -16.57 11.62 -8.72
N LEU A 171 -15.49 12.39 -8.79
CA LEU A 171 -14.96 12.94 -10.01
C LEU A 171 -13.52 12.43 -10.23
N PRO A 172 -13.12 12.22 -11.49
CA PRO A 172 -11.77 11.82 -11.80
C PRO A 172 -10.76 12.88 -11.31
N CYS A 173 -9.62 12.41 -10.80
CA CYS A 173 -8.54 13.30 -10.38
C CYS A 173 -8.03 14.09 -11.60
N PRO A 174 -8.01 15.44 -11.57
CA PRO A 174 -7.40 16.22 -12.63
C PRO A 174 -5.92 15.87 -12.79
N ARG A 175 -5.47 15.70 -14.04
CA ARG A 175 -4.08 15.29 -14.33
C ARG A 175 -3.03 16.27 -13.83
N ASP A 176 -3.38 17.55 -13.71
CA ASP A 176 -2.49 18.61 -13.22
C ASP A 176 -2.33 18.59 -11.69
N LEU A 177 -3.21 17.91 -10.94
CA LEU A 177 -2.99 17.68 -9.51
C LEU A 177 -1.73 16.85 -9.25
N ILE A 178 -1.33 15.99 -10.17
CA ILE A 178 -0.10 15.21 -10.07
C ILE A 178 1.15 16.11 -9.96
N GLN A 179 1.07 17.35 -10.43
CA GLN A 179 2.16 18.32 -10.31
C GLN A 179 2.34 18.87 -8.89
N TRP A 180 1.37 18.67 -8.01
CA TRP A 180 1.39 19.12 -6.62
C TRP A 180 2.02 18.09 -5.68
N GLU A 181 2.37 16.90 -6.17
CA GLU A 181 3.03 15.82 -5.43
C GLU A 181 4.44 16.20 -4.94
N GLN A 182 4.94 17.37 -5.31
CA GLN A 182 6.26 17.88 -4.89
C GLN A 182 6.21 18.81 -3.67
N HIS A 183 5.08 19.00 -3.04
CA HIS A 183 4.89 19.87 -1.89
C HIS A 183 4.29 19.09 -0.71
#